data_b43212a9d7d6fa31924db342294e9d32
#
_entry.id   b43212a9d7d6fa31924db342294e9d32
#
_cell.length_a   1.000
_cell.length_b   1.000
_cell.length_c   1.000
_cell.angle_alpha   90.00
_cell.angle_beta   90.00
_cell.angle_gamma   90.00
#
_symmetry.space_group_name_H-M   'P 1'
#
loop_
_entity.id
_entity.type
_entity.pdbx_description
1 polymer ?
#
loop_
_entity_poly.entity_id
_entity_poly.type
_entity_poly.pdbx_seq_one_letter_code
_entity_poly.pdbx_strand_id
1 'polypeptide(L)'
;MKILYILPTLLLFSFFVSAQNEEDALRFSRQTPFGSARVTAMGGAFGALGGDLTTLSTNPGGIGVFRKSEISFTSMLDFAHAKTKGIDNEKNMYLLGGLGFVLSFQP
;
A
#
# COMPACT_ATOMS: atom_id res chain seq x y z
N MET A 1 43.75 27.41 6.96
CA MET A 1 43.06 27.66 8.27
C MET A 1 41.57 27.90 8.13
N LYS A 2 40.99 28.31 6.98
CA LYS A 2 39.53 28.53 6.82
C LYS A 2 38.69 27.25 6.78
N ILE A 3 39.26 26.13 6.32
CA ILE A 3 38.57 24.82 6.25
C ILE A 3 38.30 24.24 7.66
N LEU A 4 39.10 24.59 8.64
CA LEU A 4 38.95 24.07 10.01
C LEU A 4 37.67 24.56 10.72
N TYR A 5 37.07 25.64 10.26
CA TYR A 5 35.83 26.19 10.83
C TYR A 5 34.58 25.71 10.06
N ILE A 6 34.73 25.22 8.81
CA ILE A 6 33.61 24.74 7.99
C ILE A 6 33.08 23.41 8.54
N LEU A 7 33.95 22.53 9.00
CA LEU A 7 33.58 21.21 9.50
C LEU A 7 32.70 21.27 10.79
N PRO A 8 33.04 22.03 11.83
CA PRO A 8 32.17 22.16 12.99
C PRO A 8 30.89 22.94 12.73
N THR A 9 30.88 23.87 11.77
CA THR A 9 29.66 24.61 11.41
C THR A 9 28.67 23.69 10.67
N LEU A 10 29.15 22.78 9.83
CA LEU A 10 28.33 21.78 9.15
C LEU A 10 27.71 20.78 10.14
N LEU A 11 28.45 20.40 11.18
CA LEU A 11 27.97 19.50 12.24
C LEU A 11 26.87 20.13 13.11
N LEU A 12 26.93 21.44 13.34
CA LEU A 12 25.91 22.16 14.12
C LEU A 12 24.58 22.30 13.38
N PHE A 13 24.59 22.31 12.06
CA PHE A 13 23.36 22.36 11.24
C PHE A 13 22.56 21.04 11.28
N SER A 14 23.18 19.92 11.61
CA SER A 14 22.53 18.61 11.64
C SER A 14 21.53 18.44 12.80
N PHE A 15 21.57 19.30 13.83
CA PHE A 15 20.68 19.19 14.98
C PHE A 15 19.27 19.77 14.78
N PHE A 16 19.02 20.45 13.68
CA PHE A 16 17.73 21.08 13.40
C PHE A 16 16.84 20.31 12.42
N VAL A 17 17.24 19.12 12.01
CA VAL A 17 16.43 18.29 11.11
C VAL A 17 15.46 17.45 11.95
N SER A 18 14.33 18.03 12.30
CA SER A 18 13.17 17.30 12.79
C SER A 18 12.37 16.78 11.59
N ALA A 19 12.85 15.71 10.98
CA ALA A 19 12.27 15.15 9.75
C ALA A 19 11.21 14.07 10.01
N GLN A 20 10.94 13.73 11.27
CA GLN A 20 10.01 12.66 11.62
C GLN A 20 8.96 13.19 12.60
N ASN A 21 7.74 13.29 12.11
CA ASN A 21 6.57 13.57 12.92
C ASN A 21 5.86 12.24 13.24
N GLU A 22 5.31 12.10 14.45
CA GLU A 22 4.55 10.91 14.86
C GLU A 22 3.40 10.59 13.90
N GLU A 23 2.81 11.62 13.32
CA GLU A 23 1.75 11.47 12.30
C GLU A 23 2.26 10.79 11.03
N ASP A 24 3.47 11.11 10.58
CA ASP A 24 4.06 10.50 9.39
C ASP A 24 4.44 9.05 9.68
N ALA A 25 4.99 8.75 10.86
CA ALA A 25 5.27 7.38 11.27
C ALA A 25 3.98 6.53 11.30
N LEU A 26 2.89 7.08 11.83
CA LEU A 26 1.58 6.43 11.84
C LEU A 26 1.02 6.23 10.43
N ARG A 27 1.19 7.20 9.56
CA ARG A 27 0.75 7.15 8.15
C ARG A 27 1.48 6.06 7.37
N PHE A 28 2.80 5.94 7.55
CA PHE A 28 3.61 4.90 6.89
C PHE A 28 3.44 3.52 7.50
N SER A 29 3.06 3.42 8.78
CA SER A 29 2.78 2.13 9.41
C SER A 29 1.43 1.52 9.01
N ARG A 30 0.50 2.33 8.51
CA ARG A 30 -0.81 1.86 8.02
C ARG A 30 -0.65 1.25 6.65
N GLN A 31 -0.61 -0.06 6.59
CA GLN A 31 -0.79 -0.81 5.35
C GLN A 31 -2.27 -1.13 5.18
N THR A 32 -2.93 -0.47 4.25
CA THR A 32 -4.28 -0.86 3.84
C THR A 32 -4.13 -1.93 2.77
N PRO A 33 -4.58 -3.17 3.01
CA PRO A 33 -4.54 -4.21 1.99
C PRO A 33 -5.43 -3.78 0.82
N PHE A 34 -4.80 -3.56 -0.31
CA PHE A 34 -5.47 -3.16 -1.53
C PHE A 34 -5.33 -4.27 -2.57
N GLY A 35 -6.42 -4.63 -3.22
CA GLY A 35 -6.40 -5.67 -4.24
C GLY A 35 -7.78 -6.22 -4.55
N SER A 36 -7.83 -7.46 -5.01
CA SER A 36 -9.09 -8.17 -5.22
C SER A 36 -9.85 -8.35 -3.90
N ALA A 37 -11.17 -8.58 -3.98
CA ALA A 37 -11.99 -8.87 -2.81
C ALA A 37 -11.45 -10.06 -2.00
N ARG A 38 -10.86 -11.06 -2.67
CA ARG A 38 -10.23 -12.22 -2.03
C ARG A 38 -9.02 -11.79 -1.19
N VAL A 39 -8.14 -10.99 -1.73
CA VAL A 39 -6.92 -10.51 -1.03
C VAL A 39 -7.28 -9.62 0.13
N THR A 40 -8.25 -8.74 -0.06
CA THR A 40 -8.74 -7.85 1.00
C THR A 40 -9.40 -8.63 2.14
N ALA A 41 -10.20 -9.66 1.83
CA ALA A 41 -10.82 -10.54 2.82
C ALA A 41 -9.81 -11.31 3.69
N MET A 42 -8.60 -11.56 3.15
CA MET A 42 -7.50 -12.20 3.89
C MET A 42 -6.57 -11.17 4.57
N GLY A 43 -6.97 -9.92 4.66
CA GLY A 43 -6.16 -8.87 5.27
C GLY A 43 -4.84 -8.60 4.55
N GLY A 44 -4.73 -8.93 3.25
CA GLY A 44 -3.50 -8.79 2.46
C GLY A 44 -2.49 -9.93 2.62
N ALA A 45 -2.79 -10.97 3.40
CA ALA A 45 -1.91 -12.13 3.61
C ALA A 45 -1.87 -13.05 2.39
N PHE A 46 -1.45 -12.52 1.23
CA PHE A 46 -1.50 -13.19 -0.07
C PHE A 46 -0.13 -13.34 -0.74
N GLY A 47 0.95 -12.93 -0.10
CA GLY A 47 2.28 -12.87 -0.71
C GLY A 47 2.83 -14.20 -1.22
N ALA A 48 2.45 -15.33 -0.60
CA ALA A 48 2.89 -16.67 -1.00
C ALA A 48 1.84 -17.40 -1.87
N LEU A 49 0.63 -16.86 -1.96
CA LEU A 49 -0.43 -17.46 -2.77
C LEU A 49 -0.37 -16.88 -4.20
N GLY A 50 -0.80 -17.67 -5.16
CA GLY A 50 -0.93 -17.25 -6.54
C GLY A 50 -2.37 -17.38 -7.03
N GLY A 51 -2.59 -17.11 -8.32
CA GLY A 51 -3.91 -17.27 -8.92
C GLY A 51 -4.86 -16.12 -8.59
N ASP A 52 -4.31 -14.91 -8.44
CA ASP A 52 -5.06 -13.67 -8.33
C ASP A 52 -4.28 -12.54 -9.01
N LEU A 53 -4.95 -11.61 -9.66
CA LEU A 53 -4.30 -10.50 -10.37
C LEU A 53 -3.54 -9.56 -9.44
N THR A 54 -3.90 -9.48 -8.17
CA THR A 54 -3.19 -8.70 -7.16
C THR A 54 -1.77 -9.20 -6.96
N THR A 55 -1.47 -10.46 -7.30
CA THR A 55 -0.12 -11.01 -7.21
C THR A 55 0.88 -10.31 -8.12
N LEU A 56 0.44 -9.63 -9.16
CA LEU A 56 1.31 -8.79 -10.02
C LEU A 56 2.09 -7.76 -9.22
N SER A 57 1.49 -7.21 -8.17
CA SER A 57 2.13 -6.20 -7.32
C SER A 57 2.88 -6.78 -6.12
N THR A 58 2.45 -7.93 -5.61
CA THR A 58 3.02 -8.52 -4.39
C THR A 58 4.03 -9.62 -4.68
N ASN A 59 3.72 -10.50 -5.62
CA ASN A 59 4.57 -11.61 -6.03
C ASN A 59 4.27 -11.99 -7.49
N PRO A 60 4.99 -11.42 -8.46
CA PRO A 60 4.74 -11.68 -9.88
C PRO A 60 4.80 -13.16 -10.27
N GLY A 61 5.56 -13.98 -9.55
CA GLY A 61 5.62 -15.44 -9.75
C GLY A 61 4.27 -16.14 -9.55
N GLY A 62 3.37 -15.51 -8.81
CA GLY A 62 2.02 -16.02 -8.57
C GLY A 62 1.13 -16.08 -9.82
N ILE A 63 1.52 -15.44 -10.92
CA ILE A 63 0.83 -15.56 -12.21
C ILE A 63 0.99 -16.97 -12.79
N GLY A 64 2.12 -17.61 -12.56
CA GLY A 64 2.36 -18.97 -13.03
C GLY A 64 1.42 -20.04 -12.47
N VAL A 65 0.65 -19.71 -11.46
CA VAL A 65 -0.34 -20.61 -10.84
C VAL A 65 -1.66 -20.66 -11.62
N PHE A 66 -1.91 -19.69 -12.50
CA PHE A 66 -3.13 -19.71 -13.32
C PHE A 66 -3.12 -20.86 -14.31
N ARG A 67 -4.09 -21.75 -14.19
CA ARG A 67 -4.29 -22.91 -15.08
C ARG A 67 -5.36 -22.66 -16.15
N LYS A 68 -6.12 -21.60 -16.01
CA LYS A 68 -7.19 -21.21 -16.93
C LYS A 68 -7.15 -19.72 -17.16
N SER A 69 -7.64 -19.29 -18.30
CA SER A 69 -7.85 -17.86 -18.57
C SER A 69 -8.93 -17.31 -17.66
N GLU A 70 -8.70 -16.15 -17.08
CA GLU A 70 -9.59 -15.53 -16.10
C GLU A 70 -9.76 -14.04 -16.40
N ILE A 71 -10.97 -13.53 -16.18
CA ILE A 71 -11.28 -12.11 -16.16
C ILE A 71 -11.71 -11.78 -14.74
N SER A 72 -11.09 -10.77 -14.17
CA SER A 72 -11.39 -10.30 -12.82
C SER A 72 -11.84 -8.85 -12.84
N PHE A 73 -12.91 -8.58 -12.12
CA PHE A 73 -13.43 -7.25 -11.86
C PHE A 73 -13.71 -7.10 -10.38
N THR A 74 -13.18 -6.05 -9.78
CA THR A 74 -13.39 -5.75 -8.35
C THR A 74 -13.86 -4.32 -8.19
N SER A 75 -14.99 -4.13 -7.51
CA SER A 75 -15.45 -2.83 -7.03
C SER A 75 -15.48 -2.82 -5.51
N MET A 76 -15.16 -1.69 -4.90
CA MET A 76 -15.10 -1.52 -3.45
C MET A 76 -15.86 -0.28 -3.04
N LEU A 77 -16.64 -0.42 -1.96
CA LEU A 77 -17.23 0.69 -1.23
C LEU A 77 -16.53 0.77 0.12
N ASP A 78 -15.90 1.89 0.39
CA ASP A 78 -15.23 2.16 1.66
C ASP A 78 -16.07 3.15 2.46
N PHE A 79 -16.46 2.74 3.68
CA PHE A 79 -17.21 3.54 4.64
C PHE A 79 -16.29 3.84 5.82
N ALA A 80 -15.67 5.01 5.80
CA ALA A 80 -14.81 5.44 6.88
C ALA A 80 -15.58 6.38 7.82
N HIS A 81 -15.67 5.99 9.08
CA HIS A 81 -16.27 6.78 10.14
C HIS A 81 -15.20 7.10 11.20
N ALA A 82 -14.95 8.38 11.41
CA ALA A 82 -13.98 8.84 12.40
C ALA A 82 -14.64 9.81 13.37
N LYS A 83 -14.54 9.50 14.68
CA LYS A 83 -15.07 10.31 15.75
C LYS A 83 -13.95 10.81 16.65
N THR A 84 -13.78 12.12 16.75
CA THR A 84 -12.76 12.74 17.61
C THR A 84 -13.34 13.95 18.33
N LYS A 85 -13.37 13.92 19.65
CA LYS A 85 -13.74 15.06 20.52
C LYS A 85 -14.99 15.84 20.09
N GLY A 86 -16.06 15.12 19.67
CA GLY A 86 -17.31 15.76 19.26
C GLY A 86 -17.39 16.19 17.80
N ILE A 87 -16.38 15.87 17.01
CA ILE A 87 -16.39 16.06 15.55
C ILE A 87 -16.59 14.69 14.93
N ASP A 88 -17.72 14.49 14.27
CA ASP A 88 -18.03 13.30 13.50
C ASP A 88 -17.68 13.56 12.03
N ASN A 89 -16.78 12.78 11.48
CA ASN A 89 -16.40 12.81 10.07
C ASN A 89 -16.78 11.47 9.44
N GLU A 90 -17.63 11.52 8.44
CA GLU A 90 -17.99 10.38 7.61
C GLU A 90 -17.41 10.59 6.22
N LYS A 91 -16.73 9.58 5.71
CA LYS A 91 -16.22 9.58 4.34
C LYS A 91 -16.63 8.28 3.68
N ASN A 92 -17.47 8.41 2.67
CA ASN A 92 -17.85 7.31 1.81
C ASN A 92 -17.10 7.44 0.50
N MET A 93 -16.38 6.40 0.11
CA MET A 93 -15.60 6.40 -1.12
C MET A 93 -15.93 5.15 -1.94
N TYR A 94 -16.23 5.38 -3.21
CA TYR A 94 -16.33 4.32 -4.20
C TYR A 94 -14.99 4.18 -4.92
N LEU A 95 -14.45 2.98 -4.92
CA LEU A 95 -13.18 2.66 -5.58
C LEU A 95 -13.42 1.53 -6.57
N LEU A 96 -12.87 1.70 -7.77
CA LEU A 96 -12.69 0.60 -8.69
C LEU A 96 -11.41 -0.13 -8.27
N GLY A 97 -11.55 -1.28 -7.63
CA GLY A 97 -10.44 -2.04 -7.05
C GLY A 97 -9.54 -2.68 -8.09
N GLY A 98 -10.06 -2.99 -9.26
CA GLY A 98 -9.27 -3.50 -10.37
C GLY A 98 -10.12 -4.15 -11.47
N LEU A 99 -9.62 -4.01 -12.67
CA LEU A 99 -10.05 -4.75 -13.85
C LEU A 99 -8.83 -5.41 -14.45
N GLY A 100 -8.89 -6.70 -14.74
CA GLY A 100 -7.79 -7.37 -15.39
C GLY A 100 -8.18 -8.69 -16.00
N PHE A 101 -7.31 -9.20 -16.85
CA PHE A 101 -7.48 -10.49 -17.50
C PHE A 101 -6.15 -11.24 -17.51
N VAL A 102 -6.23 -12.54 -17.42
CA VAL A 102 -5.10 -13.46 -17.58
C VAL A 102 -5.45 -14.44 -18.70
N LEU A 103 -4.50 -14.64 -19.60
CA LEU A 103 -4.59 -15.68 -20.62
C LEU A 103 -3.60 -16.78 -20.26
N SER A 104 -4.12 -17.98 -20.04
CA SER A 104 -3.29 -19.16 -19.77
C SER A 104 -3.29 -20.02 -21.02
N PHE A 105 -2.11 -20.25 -21.55
CA PHE A 105 -1.87 -21.18 -22.66
C PHE A 105 -1.22 -22.42 -22.05
N GLN A 106 -1.97 -23.50 -21.99
CA GLN A 106 -1.41 -24.80 -21.67
C GLN A 106 -1.04 -25.52 -22.96
N PRO A 107 0.19 -25.99 -23.11
CA PRO A 107 0.58 -26.85 -24.25
C PRO A 107 -0.08 -28.21 -24.20
#